data_e6fb31bcde531cf2afeec102cbeae4d4
#
_entry.id   e6fb31bcde531cf2afeec102cbeae4d4
#
_cell.length_a   1.000
_cell.length_b   1.000
_cell.length_c   1.000
_cell.angle_alpha   90.00
_cell.angle_beta   90.00
_cell.angle_gamma   90.00
#
_symmetry.space_group_name_H-M   'P 1'
#
loop_
_entity.id
_entity.type
_entity.pdbx_description
1 polymer ?
#
loop_
_entity_poly.entity_id
_entity_poly.type
_entity_poly.pdbx_seq_one_letter_code
_entity_poly.pdbx_strand_id
1 'polypeptide(L)'
;MKKIRRMLSFLLILALCTALVPVCGNTGVICQAKTATDNALSISAGAAVLIEGDTGEILYEKNKDKELVPASITKIMTLTLIFEAIDNGKISLNDEVSVSEYAASMGGSQVFLEPQETQTVDTMIKCISVASANDACVAMAEHIAGS
;
A
#
# COMPACT_ATOMS: atom_id res chain seq x y z
N MET A 1 50.58 14.94 -56.34
CA MET A 1 51.07 14.87 -54.99
C MET A 1 50.09 15.46 -53.94
N LYS A 2 49.47 16.61 -54.15
CA LYS A 2 48.54 17.22 -53.15
C LYS A 2 47.27 16.35 -52.91
N LYS A 3 46.70 15.68 -53.93
CA LYS A 3 45.50 14.80 -53.79
C LYS A 3 45.78 13.53 -52.96
N ILE A 4 46.95 12.94 -53.16
CA ILE A 4 47.34 11.72 -52.41
C ILE A 4 47.58 12.02 -50.94
N ARG A 5 48.19 13.18 -50.65
CA ARG A 5 48.36 13.62 -49.21
C ARG A 5 47.02 13.90 -48.52
N ARG A 6 46.02 14.42 -49.24
CA ARG A 6 44.65 14.62 -48.70
C ARG A 6 43.91 13.30 -48.45
N MET A 7 44.06 12.35 -49.40
CA MET A 7 43.49 11.02 -49.19
C MET A 7 44.11 10.27 -48.01
N LEU A 8 45.45 10.34 -47.86
CA LEU A 8 46.12 9.71 -46.72
C LEU A 8 45.70 10.36 -45.39
N SER A 9 45.53 11.70 -45.37
CA SER A 9 45.05 12.41 -44.17
C SER A 9 43.63 12.00 -43.77
N PHE A 10 42.71 11.79 -44.76
CA PHE A 10 41.35 11.35 -44.52
C PHE A 10 41.32 9.91 -44.00
N LEU A 11 42.14 9.01 -44.54
CA LEU A 11 42.28 7.65 -44.08
C LEU A 11 42.82 7.53 -42.67
N LEU A 12 43.78 8.42 -42.34
CA LEU A 12 44.35 8.47 -40.98
C LEU A 12 43.33 8.97 -39.93
N ILE A 13 42.53 9.98 -40.30
CA ILE A 13 41.48 10.50 -39.42
C ILE A 13 40.37 9.45 -39.22
N LEU A 14 39.96 8.72 -40.31
CA LEU A 14 38.99 7.69 -40.21
C LEU A 14 39.45 6.49 -39.34
N ALA A 15 40.73 6.12 -39.45
CA ALA A 15 41.33 5.09 -38.62
C ALA A 15 41.43 5.51 -37.12
N LEU A 16 41.69 6.82 -36.87
CA LEU A 16 41.74 7.34 -35.50
C LEU A 16 40.35 7.41 -34.86
N CYS A 17 39.31 7.74 -35.64
CA CYS A 17 37.93 7.76 -35.15
C CYS A 17 37.38 6.35 -34.81
N THR A 18 37.83 5.31 -35.50
CA THR A 18 37.43 3.93 -35.16
C THR A 18 38.15 3.36 -33.95
N ALA A 19 39.32 3.90 -33.58
CA ALA A 19 40.08 3.48 -32.43
C ALA A 19 39.62 4.16 -31.13
N LEU A 20 38.77 5.20 -31.22
CA LEU A 20 38.24 5.98 -30.08
C LEU A 20 36.78 5.68 -29.75
N VAL A 21 36.22 4.65 -30.32
CA VAL A 21 34.95 4.13 -29.78
C VAL A 21 35.32 3.39 -28.49
N PRO A 22 35.07 3.93 -27.31
CA PRO A 22 35.14 3.12 -26.11
C PRO A 22 34.09 2.02 -26.36
N VAL A 23 34.53 0.77 -26.40
CA VAL A 23 33.65 -0.35 -26.15
C VAL A 23 33.20 -0.17 -24.72
N CYS A 24 32.20 0.69 -24.55
CA CYS A 24 31.38 0.69 -23.37
C CYS A 24 30.68 -0.65 -23.38
N GLY A 25 31.44 -1.68 -23.00
CA GLY A 25 30.87 -2.95 -22.60
C GLY A 25 29.88 -2.59 -21.53
N ASN A 26 28.60 -2.64 -21.91
CA ASN A 26 27.47 -2.53 -21.00
C ASN A 26 27.54 -3.75 -20.06
N THR A 27 28.53 -3.75 -19.15
CA THR A 27 28.47 -4.55 -17.94
C THR A 27 27.47 -3.85 -17.04
N GLY A 28 26.22 -3.77 -17.51
CA GLY A 28 25.10 -3.64 -16.62
C GLY A 28 25.26 -4.78 -15.65
N VAL A 29 25.71 -4.49 -14.45
CA VAL A 29 25.52 -5.37 -13.32
C VAL A 29 23.99 -5.47 -13.22
N ILE A 30 23.43 -6.45 -13.93
CA ILE A 30 22.07 -6.88 -13.66
C ILE A 30 22.19 -7.45 -12.25
N CYS A 31 21.88 -6.62 -11.26
CA CYS A 31 21.57 -7.08 -9.94
C CYS A 31 20.29 -7.91 -10.12
N GLN A 32 20.46 -9.17 -10.51
CA GLN A 32 19.38 -10.13 -10.41
C GLN A 32 19.10 -10.23 -8.92
N ALA A 33 18.05 -9.54 -8.48
CA ALA A 33 17.43 -9.84 -7.21
C ALA A 33 17.12 -11.32 -7.27
N LYS A 34 17.95 -12.11 -6.58
CA LYS A 34 17.73 -13.52 -6.40
C LYS A 34 16.40 -13.60 -5.69
N THR A 35 15.35 -14.02 -6.39
CA THR A 35 14.07 -14.35 -5.77
C THR A 35 14.44 -15.18 -4.55
N ALA A 36 14.21 -14.63 -3.36
CA ALA A 36 14.49 -15.32 -2.12
C ALA A 36 13.63 -16.57 -2.15
N THR A 37 14.26 -17.69 -2.47
CA THR A 37 13.62 -19.00 -2.36
C THR A 37 13.09 -19.12 -0.94
N ASP A 38 11.96 -19.76 -0.79
CA ASP A 38 11.08 -19.98 0.38
C ASP A 38 11.79 -20.25 1.74
N ASN A 39 13.10 -20.37 1.77
CA ASN A 39 13.92 -20.72 2.93
C ASN A 39 14.69 -19.54 3.57
N ALA A 40 14.59 -18.31 3.05
CA ALA A 40 15.39 -17.19 3.57
C ALA A 40 14.81 -16.59 4.86
N LEU A 41 13.48 -16.68 5.06
CA LEU A 41 12.78 -16.16 6.23
C LEU A 41 11.87 -17.24 6.81
N SER A 42 12.18 -17.73 8.01
CA SER A 42 11.29 -18.64 8.75
C SER A 42 10.20 -17.83 9.45
N ILE A 43 9.07 -17.63 8.76
CA ILE A 43 7.91 -16.91 9.29
C ILE A 43 6.82 -17.90 9.65
N SER A 44 6.32 -17.84 10.90
CA SER A 44 5.23 -18.71 11.39
C SER A 44 3.85 -18.33 10.86
N ALA A 45 3.70 -17.16 10.23
CA ALA A 45 2.43 -16.71 9.65
C ALA A 45 1.93 -17.65 8.53
N GLY A 46 0.61 -17.78 8.40
CA GLY A 46 -0.03 -18.57 7.33
C GLY A 46 0.16 -18.01 5.93
N ALA A 47 0.33 -16.70 5.81
CA ALA A 47 0.74 -15.95 4.62
C ALA A 47 1.53 -14.71 5.02
N ALA A 48 2.40 -14.22 4.14
CA ALA A 48 3.15 -12.99 4.35
C ALA A 48 3.58 -12.39 3.01
N VAL A 49 3.64 -11.06 2.96
CA VAL A 49 4.21 -10.30 1.84
C VAL A 49 5.07 -9.19 2.41
N LEU A 50 6.26 -8.99 1.87
CA LEU A 50 7.10 -7.84 2.12
C LEU A 50 7.21 -7.05 0.83
N ILE A 51 6.87 -5.78 0.89
CA ILE A 51 6.82 -4.88 -0.28
C ILE A 51 7.74 -3.70 -0.01
N GLU A 52 8.51 -3.29 -1.03
CA GLU A 52 9.22 -2.03 -1.01
C GLU A 52 8.18 -0.90 -1.15
N GLY A 53 8.25 0.11 -0.23
CA GLY A 53 7.17 1.08 -0.04
C GLY A 53 7.01 2.10 -1.17
N ASP A 54 8.08 2.45 -1.87
CA ASP A 54 8.07 3.47 -2.91
C ASP A 54 7.72 2.89 -4.30
N THR A 55 8.16 1.68 -4.58
CA THR A 55 8.02 1.04 -5.90
C THR A 55 6.91 -0.01 -5.95
N GLY A 56 6.50 -0.55 -4.80
CA GLY A 56 5.57 -1.68 -4.72
C GLY A 56 6.21 -3.03 -5.10
N GLU A 57 7.55 -3.09 -5.24
CA GLU A 57 8.24 -4.34 -5.56
C GLU A 57 8.10 -5.35 -4.41
N ILE A 58 7.74 -6.58 -4.74
CA ILE A 58 7.61 -7.66 -3.76
C ILE A 58 9.01 -8.23 -3.49
N LEU A 59 9.51 -7.99 -2.27
CA LEU A 59 10.81 -8.46 -1.80
C LEU A 59 10.75 -9.87 -1.21
N TYR A 60 9.61 -10.27 -0.65
CA TYR A 60 9.34 -11.60 -0.11
C TYR A 60 7.86 -11.92 -0.19
N GLU A 61 7.54 -13.18 -0.47
CA GLU A 61 6.17 -13.66 -0.45
C GLU A 61 6.07 -15.08 0.11
N LYS A 62 5.00 -15.33 0.84
CA LYS A 62 4.59 -16.65 1.32
C LYS A 62 3.08 -16.75 1.20
N ASN A 63 2.57 -17.63 0.35
CA ASN A 63 1.14 -17.85 0.17
C ASN A 63 0.36 -16.52 -0.06
N LYS A 64 0.92 -15.57 -0.83
CA LYS A 64 0.38 -14.20 -0.96
C LYS A 64 -1.04 -14.15 -1.51
N ASP A 65 -1.39 -15.14 -2.34
CA ASP A 65 -2.70 -15.21 -3.00
C ASP A 65 -3.67 -16.14 -2.24
N LYS A 66 -3.28 -16.63 -1.05
CA LYS A 66 -4.16 -17.46 -0.23
C LYS A 66 -5.25 -16.62 0.39
N GLU A 67 -6.49 -16.98 0.16
CA GLU A 67 -7.65 -16.37 0.81
C GLU A 67 -7.64 -16.69 2.31
N LEU A 68 -7.57 -15.66 3.12
CA LEU A 68 -7.57 -15.72 4.58
C LEU A 68 -8.54 -14.68 5.13
N VAL A 69 -9.12 -14.97 6.29
CA VAL A 69 -9.95 -14.00 7.01
C VAL A 69 -9.06 -12.88 7.57
N PRO A 70 -9.24 -11.62 7.12
CA PRO A 70 -8.34 -10.52 7.49
C PRO A 70 -8.57 -9.98 8.90
N ALA A 71 -9.54 -10.51 9.65
CA ALA A 71 -9.91 -10.04 10.98
C ALA A 71 -10.05 -8.50 11.03
N SER A 72 -9.45 -7.81 12.02
CA SER A 72 -9.59 -6.36 12.18
C SER A 72 -8.97 -5.52 11.07
N ILE A 73 -8.18 -6.09 10.17
CA ILE A 73 -7.70 -5.38 8.95
C ILE A 73 -8.90 -4.92 8.10
N THR A 74 -10.04 -5.61 8.17
CA THR A 74 -11.31 -5.19 7.55
C THR A 74 -11.68 -3.73 7.90
N LYS A 75 -11.29 -3.24 9.08
CA LYS A 75 -11.60 -1.87 9.53
C LYS A 75 -10.90 -0.77 8.72
N ILE A 76 -9.85 -1.11 7.98
CA ILE A 76 -9.26 -0.20 7.00
C ILE A 76 -10.31 0.19 5.96
N MET A 77 -11.09 -0.78 5.45
CA MET A 77 -12.19 -0.49 4.52
C MET A 77 -13.28 0.34 5.20
N THR A 78 -13.66 0.02 6.43
CA THR A 78 -14.65 0.81 7.20
C THR A 78 -14.20 2.26 7.31
N LEU A 79 -12.95 2.52 7.72
CA LEU A 79 -12.39 3.87 7.81
C LEU A 79 -12.34 4.56 6.44
N THR A 80 -11.97 3.83 5.38
CA THR A 80 -11.95 4.37 4.01
C THR A 80 -13.34 4.88 3.61
N LEU A 81 -14.40 4.10 3.86
CA LEU A 81 -15.78 4.51 3.54
C LEU A 81 -16.26 5.69 4.39
N ILE A 82 -15.84 5.77 5.66
CA ILE A 82 -16.13 6.91 6.52
C ILE A 82 -15.47 8.18 5.97
N PHE A 83 -14.18 8.12 5.62
CA PHE A 83 -13.48 9.27 5.04
C PHE A 83 -14.03 9.67 3.67
N GLU A 84 -14.41 8.70 2.84
CA GLU A 84 -15.09 8.98 1.57
C GLU A 84 -16.44 9.71 1.80
N ALA A 85 -17.21 9.34 2.82
CA ALA A 85 -18.44 10.01 3.17
C ALA A 85 -18.20 11.45 3.66
N ILE A 86 -17.10 11.70 4.38
CA ILE A 86 -16.67 13.04 4.81
C ILE A 86 -16.24 13.88 3.60
N ASP A 87 -15.38 13.34 2.73
CA ASP A 87 -14.86 14.04 1.55
C ASP A 87 -15.98 14.42 0.57
N ASN A 88 -17.01 13.57 0.46
CA ASN A 88 -18.20 13.84 -0.33
C ASN A 88 -19.22 14.77 0.36
N GLY A 89 -18.92 15.26 1.57
CA GLY A 89 -19.79 16.16 2.32
C GLY A 89 -21.09 15.51 2.82
N LYS A 90 -21.16 14.17 2.85
CA LYS A 90 -22.33 13.43 3.34
C LYS A 90 -22.43 13.48 4.87
N ILE A 91 -21.29 13.46 5.54
CA ILE A 91 -21.15 13.61 6.99
C ILE A 91 -19.97 14.54 7.32
N SER A 92 -19.92 15.04 8.54
CA SER A 92 -18.81 15.85 9.04
C SER A 92 -18.24 15.26 10.34
N LEU A 93 -17.01 15.63 10.71
CA LEU A 93 -16.37 15.16 11.94
C LEU A 93 -17.15 15.51 13.21
N ASN A 94 -17.97 16.57 13.17
CA ASN A 94 -18.75 17.05 14.30
C ASN A 94 -20.17 16.50 14.36
N ASP A 95 -20.59 15.71 13.36
CA ASP A 95 -21.92 15.13 13.36
C ASP A 95 -22.07 14.14 14.51
N GLU A 96 -23.25 14.11 15.11
CA GLU A 96 -23.58 13.20 16.20
C GLU A 96 -24.05 11.85 15.62
N VAL A 97 -23.41 10.78 16.08
CA VAL A 97 -23.73 9.40 15.76
C VAL A 97 -24.44 8.78 16.94
N SER A 98 -25.69 8.40 16.76
CA SER A 98 -26.46 7.66 17.79
C SER A 98 -26.17 6.17 17.69
N VAL A 99 -25.98 5.53 18.84
CA VAL A 99 -25.67 4.12 18.94
C VAL A 99 -26.96 3.31 19.06
N SER A 100 -27.16 2.37 18.14
CA SER A 100 -28.31 1.46 18.18
C SER A 100 -28.11 0.34 19.23
N GLU A 101 -29.18 -0.34 19.61
CA GLU A 101 -29.07 -1.55 20.44
C GLU A 101 -28.23 -2.63 19.74
N TYR A 102 -28.32 -2.73 18.41
CA TYR A 102 -27.53 -3.66 17.63
C TYR A 102 -26.04 -3.33 17.66
N ALA A 103 -25.68 -2.06 17.43
CA ALA A 103 -24.29 -1.62 17.50
C ALA A 103 -23.70 -1.87 18.91
N ALA A 104 -24.42 -1.52 19.97
CA ALA A 104 -24.01 -1.74 21.34
C ALA A 104 -23.85 -3.24 21.71
N SER A 105 -24.58 -4.14 21.03
CA SER A 105 -24.51 -5.58 21.25
C SER A 105 -23.30 -6.27 20.62
N MET A 106 -22.48 -5.55 19.85
CA MET A 106 -21.35 -6.14 19.13
C MET A 106 -20.31 -6.71 20.09
N GLY A 107 -19.92 -7.95 19.85
CA GLY A 107 -18.85 -8.62 20.58
C GLY A 107 -17.45 -8.36 20.02
N GLY A 108 -16.44 -8.93 20.67
CA GLY A 108 -15.03 -8.79 20.29
C GLY A 108 -14.40 -7.53 20.83
N SER A 109 -13.50 -6.88 20.07
CA SER A 109 -12.92 -5.59 20.45
C SER A 109 -13.99 -4.50 20.39
N GLN A 110 -14.20 -3.78 21.48
CA GLN A 110 -15.23 -2.75 21.61
C GLN A 110 -14.82 -1.70 22.62
N VAL A 111 -15.49 -0.56 22.60
CA VAL A 111 -15.32 0.53 23.56
C VAL A 111 -16.52 0.63 24.52
N PHE A 112 -17.43 -0.35 24.45
CA PHE A 112 -18.61 -0.48 25.31
C PHE A 112 -19.57 0.69 25.20
N LEU A 113 -19.90 1.06 23.96
CA LEU A 113 -20.93 2.06 23.69
C LEU A 113 -22.29 1.58 24.22
N GLU A 114 -23.01 2.48 24.87
CA GLU A 114 -24.36 2.15 25.39
C GLU A 114 -25.45 2.44 24.34
N PRO A 115 -26.57 1.71 24.32
CA PRO A 115 -27.70 2.03 23.48
C PRO A 115 -28.19 3.47 23.70
N GLN A 116 -28.45 4.19 22.61
CA GLN A 116 -28.83 5.61 22.57
C GLN A 116 -27.75 6.59 23.04
N GLU A 117 -26.57 6.12 23.37
CA GLU A 117 -25.41 6.99 23.53
C GLU A 117 -25.13 7.74 22.22
N THR A 118 -24.65 8.98 22.33
CA THR A 118 -24.31 9.82 21.19
C THR A 118 -22.85 10.22 21.28
N GLN A 119 -22.11 10.00 20.19
CA GLN A 119 -20.70 10.40 20.06
C GLN A 119 -20.49 11.08 18.72
N THR A 120 -19.44 11.92 18.62
CA THR A 120 -19.10 12.54 17.35
C THR A 120 -18.45 11.55 16.37
N VAL A 121 -18.57 11.80 15.06
CA VAL A 121 -17.88 11.05 14.00
C VAL A 121 -16.36 10.99 14.30
N ASP A 122 -15.75 12.10 14.74
CA ASP A 122 -14.33 12.15 15.11
C ASP A 122 -14.00 11.17 16.26
N THR A 123 -14.85 11.10 17.29
CA THR A 123 -14.70 10.14 18.39
C THR A 123 -14.83 8.70 17.88
N MET A 124 -15.83 8.42 17.04
CA MET A 124 -16.04 7.08 16.46
C MET A 124 -14.85 6.62 15.62
N ILE A 125 -14.27 7.50 14.79
CA ILE A 125 -13.04 7.22 14.04
C ILE A 125 -11.89 6.82 14.97
N LYS A 126 -11.72 7.53 16.08
CA LYS A 126 -10.70 7.21 17.10
C LYS A 126 -10.97 5.87 17.78
N CYS A 127 -12.22 5.57 18.12
CA CYS A 127 -12.61 4.26 18.66
C CYS A 127 -12.28 3.12 17.70
N ILE A 128 -12.55 3.30 16.41
CA ILE A 128 -12.26 2.29 15.38
C ILE A 128 -10.75 2.13 15.17
N SER A 129 -10.01 3.22 15.02
CA SER A 129 -8.60 3.19 14.65
C SER A 129 -7.69 2.76 15.81
N VAL A 130 -7.98 3.17 17.04
CA VAL A 130 -7.13 2.93 18.21
C VAL A 130 -7.54 1.66 18.96
N ALA A 131 -8.84 1.52 19.28
CA ALA A 131 -9.36 0.40 20.04
C ALA A 131 -9.87 -0.76 19.16
N SER A 132 -9.90 -0.56 17.85
CA SER A 132 -10.46 -1.55 16.93
C SER A 132 -11.92 -1.90 17.26
N ALA A 133 -12.72 -0.92 17.67
CA ALA A 133 -14.05 -1.05 18.21
C ALA A 133 -15.08 -1.55 17.17
N ASN A 134 -15.68 -2.70 17.41
CA ASN A 134 -16.71 -3.29 16.54
C ASN A 134 -18.05 -2.53 16.65
N ASP A 135 -18.42 -2.16 17.88
CA ASP A 135 -19.59 -1.34 18.19
C ASP A 135 -19.57 0.00 17.44
N ALA A 136 -18.45 0.72 17.48
CA ALA A 136 -18.28 1.95 16.74
C ALA A 136 -18.31 1.74 15.21
N CYS A 137 -17.81 0.63 14.68
CA CYS A 137 -17.90 0.31 13.26
C CYS A 137 -19.34 0.17 12.81
N VAL A 138 -20.17 -0.55 13.59
CA VAL A 138 -21.57 -0.77 13.25
C VAL A 138 -22.36 0.53 13.37
N ALA A 139 -22.16 1.30 14.45
CA ALA A 139 -22.82 2.59 14.62
C ALA A 139 -22.52 3.55 13.46
N MET A 140 -21.26 3.61 13.00
CA MET A 140 -20.88 4.41 11.84
C MET A 140 -21.50 3.90 10.53
N ALA A 141 -21.57 2.58 10.34
CA ALA A 141 -22.21 2.01 9.16
C ALA A 141 -23.70 2.36 9.09
N GLU A 142 -24.42 2.24 10.22
CA GLU A 142 -25.82 2.63 10.33
C GLU A 142 -26.02 4.13 10.10
N HIS A 143 -25.17 4.97 10.66
CA HIS A 143 -25.21 6.42 10.48
C HIS A 143 -25.04 6.83 9.01
N ILE A 144 -24.12 6.18 8.28
CA ILE A 144 -23.85 6.50 6.88
C ILE A 144 -24.91 5.89 5.95
N ALA A 145 -25.33 4.65 6.19
CA ALA A 145 -26.31 3.96 5.35
C ALA A 145 -27.76 4.34 5.64
N GLY A 146 -28.07 4.83 6.84
CA GLY A 146 -29.42 5.22 7.27
C GLY A 146 -30.28 4.06 7.80
N SER A 147 -29.66 2.98 8.26
CA SER A 147 -30.36 1.84 8.90
C SER A 147 -29.41 1.02 9.71
#